data_b48b130e6dd728a8aff590d4152189ba
#
_entry.id   b48b130e6dd728a8aff590d4152189ba
#
_cell.length_a   1.000
_cell.length_b   1.000
_cell.length_c   1.000
_cell.angle_alpha   90.00
_cell.angle_beta   90.00
_cell.angle_gamma   90.00
#
_symmetry.space_group_name_H-M   'P 1'
#
loop_
_entity.id
_entity.type
_entity.pdbx_description
1 polymer ?
#
loop_
_entity_poly.entity_id
_entity_poly.type
_entity_poly.pdbx_seq_one_letter_code
_entity_poly.pdbx_strand_id
1 'polypeptide(L)'
;MLCNTDKAHNAELEYLDMLNRHIVDGVITGVHSLDVEEYKKIKKPIVAFDRYLGEDIPVVTVDHKEGGRLAAEILLKNGCKKIVHFRGATAVESPYHERHFEFARIMKEQGVECFDYELAWNKFDLEYYKYAVKDLFDRLDEWEFDGIFGTDLVAIECMNEVIRRHKKVPKDVK
;
A
#
# COMPACT_ATOMS: atom_id res chain seq x y z
N MET A 1 23.88 4.60 6.33
CA MET A 1 23.09 4.86 7.57
C MET A 1 21.62 4.50 7.25
N LEU A 2 20.93 3.79 8.13
CA LEU A 2 19.50 3.53 8.02
C LEU A 2 18.75 4.53 8.92
N CYS A 3 17.73 5.19 8.39
CA CYS A 3 16.94 6.22 9.07
C CYS A 3 15.47 5.79 9.14
N ASN A 4 14.81 6.15 10.23
CA ASN A 4 13.38 5.92 10.41
C ASN A 4 12.68 7.25 10.70
N THR A 5 11.60 7.55 9.95
CA THR A 5 10.84 8.79 10.07
C THR A 5 9.50 8.60 10.82
N ASP A 6 9.19 7.38 11.23
CA ASP A 6 7.87 6.95 11.71
C ASP A 6 7.35 7.68 12.97
N LYS A 7 8.23 8.28 13.78
CA LYS A 7 7.82 8.89 15.07
C LYS A 7 8.25 10.34 15.27
N ALA A 8 8.95 10.92 14.32
CA ALA A 8 9.49 12.27 14.48
C ALA A 8 9.13 13.12 13.26
N HIS A 9 8.16 14.01 13.41
CA HIS A 9 7.66 14.89 12.36
C HIS A 9 8.77 15.70 11.64
N ASN A 10 9.89 15.95 12.30
CA ASN A 10 11.03 16.68 11.75
C ASN A 10 12.22 15.81 11.35
N ALA A 11 12.19 14.50 11.60
CA ALA A 11 13.34 13.62 11.31
C ALA A 11 13.72 13.60 9.82
N GLU A 12 12.75 13.67 8.95
CA GLU A 12 12.98 13.69 7.52
C GLU A 12 13.70 14.97 7.08
N LEU A 13 13.33 16.13 7.63
CA LEU A 13 14.03 17.40 7.40
C LEU A 13 15.47 17.36 7.91
N GLU A 14 15.72 16.73 9.06
CA GLU A 14 17.06 16.56 9.62
C GLU A 14 17.94 15.70 8.69
N TYR A 15 17.39 14.63 8.10
CA TYR A 15 18.12 13.79 7.16
C TYR A 15 18.42 14.52 5.85
N LEU A 16 17.50 15.35 5.35
CA LEU A 16 17.76 16.22 4.21
C LEU A 16 18.81 17.30 4.53
N ASP A 17 18.84 17.84 5.75
CA ASP A 17 19.88 18.77 6.20
C ASP A 17 21.26 18.08 6.24
N MET A 18 21.33 16.83 6.70
CA MET A 18 22.58 16.04 6.64
C MET A 18 23.12 15.90 5.22
N LEU A 19 22.24 15.72 4.24
CA LEU A 19 22.61 15.67 2.83
C LEU A 19 23.13 17.04 2.37
N ASN A 20 22.46 18.13 2.71
CA ASN A 20 22.88 19.50 2.37
C ASN A 20 24.23 19.86 2.99
N ARG A 21 24.51 19.40 4.20
CA ARG A 21 25.77 19.63 4.94
C ARG A 21 26.89 18.67 4.55
N HIS A 22 26.71 17.83 3.55
CA HIS A 22 27.68 16.82 3.09
C HIS A 22 28.09 15.80 4.18
N ILE A 23 27.21 15.51 5.14
CA ILE A 23 27.41 14.44 6.12
C ILE A 23 27.15 13.08 5.45
N VAL A 24 26.25 13.07 4.47
CA VAL A 24 25.99 11.95 3.55
C VAL A 24 26.07 12.44 2.11
N ASP A 25 26.40 11.55 1.18
CA ASP A 25 26.61 11.88 -0.23
C ASP A 25 25.33 11.76 -1.08
N GLY A 26 24.36 10.99 -0.62
CA GLY A 26 23.09 10.78 -1.27
C GLY A 26 22.05 10.16 -0.32
N VAL A 27 20.78 10.22 -0.74
CA VAL A 27 19.65 9.66 0.01
C VAL A 27 18.82 8.76 -0.89
N ILE A 28 18.45 7.58 -0.38
CA ILE A 28 17.39 6.75 -0.94
C ILE A 28 16.20 6.84 0.03
N THR A 29 15.04 7.27 -0.45
CA THR A 29 13.83 7.42 0.38
C THR A 29 12.66 6.63 -0.18
N GLY A 30 11.98 5.86 0.66
CA GLY A 30 10.81 5.05 0.28
C GLY A 30 9.50 5.57 0.87
N VAL A 31 9.57 6.20 2.04
CA VAL A 31 8.41 6.79 2.71
C VAL A 31 8.77 8.20 3.11
N HIS A 32 7.85 9.15 2.90
CA HIS A 32 8.07 10.54 3.29
C HIS A 32 6.78 11.14 3.85
N SER A 33 6.94 12.01 4.84
CA SER A 33 5.88 12.79 5.46
C SER A 33 5.88 14.25 5.01
N LEU A 34 6.94 14.69 4.30
CA LEU A 34 7.11 16.04 3.82
C LEU A 34 6.38 16.26 2.49
N ASP A 35 6.07 17.53 2.22
CA ASP A 35 5.61 17.96 0.92
C ASP A 35 6.71 17.75 -0.14
N VAL A 36 6.32 17.45 -1.36
CA VAL A 36 7.22 17.33 -2.53
C VAL A 36 8.06 18.59 -2.73
N GLU A 37 7.52 19.77 -2.40
CA GLU A 37 8.24 21.04 -2.51
C GLU A 37 9.51 21.11 -1.65
N GLU A 38 9.58 20.41 -0.51
CA GLU A 38 10.80 20.35 0.29
C GLU A 38 11.91 19.57 -0.43
N TYR A 39 11.56 18.52 -1.13
CA TYR A 39 12.52 17.73 -1.93
C TYR A 39 13.03 18.49 -3.15
N LYS A 40 12.20 19.28 -3.82
CA LYS A 40 12.59 20.11 -4.97
C LYS A 40 13.66 21.15 -4.64
N LYS A 41 13.76 21.56 -3.37
CA LYS A 41 14.80 22.49 -2.90
C LYS A 41 16.18 21.86 -2.81
N ILE A 42 16.27 20.53 -2.78
CA ILE A 42 17.50 19.79 -2.61
C ILE A 42 18.21 19.62 -3.96
N LYS A 43 19.43 20.11 -4.06
CA LYS A 43 20.30 19.98 -5.24
C LYS A 43 21.37 18.89 -5.12
N LYS A 44 21.07 17.86 -4.36
CA LYS A 44 21.96 16.74 -4.05
C LYS A 44 21.34 15.42 -4.51
N PRO A 45 22.13 14.35 -4.64
CA PRO A 45 21.63 13.07 -5.12
C PRO A 45 20.55 12.49 -4.21
N ILE A 46 19.34 12.38 -4.74
CA ILE A 46 18.22 11.68 -4.12
C ILE A 46 17.67 10.68 -5.12
N VAL A 47 17.32 9.49 -4.64
CA VAL A 47 16.58 8.47 -5.39
C VAL A 47 15.34 8.10 -4.57
N ALA A 48 14.19 8.16 -5.19
CA ALA A 48 12.95 7.74 -4.58
C ALA A 48 12.67 6.25 -4.87
N PHE A 49 12.07 5.58 -3.90
CA PHE A 49 11.57 4.22 -4.02
C PHE A 49 10.05 4.22 -3.91
N ASP A 50 9.36 3.81 -4.98
CA ASP A 50 7.90 3.77 -5.09
C ASP A 50 7.17 5.09 -4.76
N ARG A 51 7.82 6.24 -5.04
CA ARG A 51 7.28 7.58 -4.74
C ARG A 51 7.68 8.60 -5.79
N TYR A 52 6.78 9.48 -6.15
CA TYR A 52 7.09 10.66 -6.95
C TYR A 52 7.42 11.85 -6.02
N LEU A 53 8.66 12.33 -6.10
CA LEU A 53 9.17 13.47 -5.31
C LEU A 53 9.46 14.71 -6.16
N GLY A 54 9.20 14.66 -7.45
CA GLY A 54 9.43 15.70 -8.45
C GLY A 54 10.00 15.11 -9.73
N GLU A 55 9.93 15.87 -10.81
CA GLU A 55 10.35 15.43 -12.15
C GLU A 55 11.86 15.12 -12.25
N ASP A 56 12.68 15.84 -11.47
CA ASP A 56 14.14 15.70 -11.47
C ASP A 56 14.67 14.60 -10.54
N ILE A 57 13.80 13.96 -9.74
CA ILE A 57 14.22 12.92 -8.81
C ILE A 57 13.90 11.54 -9.39
N PRO A 58 14.93 10.73 -9.70
CA PRO A 58 14.72 9.40 -10.25
C PRO A 58 13.95 8.51 -9.28
N VAL A 59 13.01 7.74 -9.83
CA VAL A 59 12.20 6.79 -9.08
C VAL A 59 12.59 5.37 -9.48
N VAL A 60 12.90 4.54 -8.48
CA VAL A 60 13.02 3.10 -8.65
C VAL A 60 11.73 2.47 -8.19
N THR A 61 11.11 1.69 -9.06
CA THR A 61 9.83 1.02 -8.78
C THR A 61 9.78 -0.36 -9.43
N VAL A 62 8.83 -1.19 -9.01
CA VAL A 62 8.53 -2.46 -9.67
C VAL A 62 7.38 -2.27 -10.67
N ASP A 63 7.12 -3.28 -11.51
CA ASP A 63 5.94 -3.29 -12.36
C ASP A 63 4.68 -3.57 -11.52
N HIS A 64 4.14 -2.51 -10.92
CA HIS A 64 2.94 -2.60 -10.09
C HIS A 64 1.71 -3.02 -10.87
N LYS A 65 1.61 -2.61 -12.13
CA LYS A 65 0.50 -2.98 -13.01
C LYS A 65 0.48 -4.49 -13.23
N GLU A 66 1.65 -5.06 -13.53
CA GLU A 66 1.81 -6.51 -13.66
C GLU A 66 1.47 -7.21 -12.33
N GLY A 67 1.90 -6.67 -11.19
CA GLY A 67 1.53 -7.18 -9.87
C GLY A 67 0.02 -7.23 -9.64
N GLY A 68 -0.71 -6.19 -10.02
CA GLY A 68 -2.18 -6.14 -9.97
C GLY A 68 -2.84 -7.18 -10.87
N ARG A 69 -2.31 -7.34 -12.10
CA ARG A 69 -2.78 -8.35 -13.05
C ARG A 69 -2.62 -9.77 -12.51
N LEU A 70 -1.44 -10.08 -11.97
CA LEU A 70 -1.16 -11.41 -11.40
C LEU A 70 -2.06 -11.72 -10.20
N ALA A 71 -2.29 -10.76 -9.31
CA ALA A 71 -3.20 -10.93 -8.17
C ALA A 71 -4.63 -11.21 -8.65
N ALA A 72 -5.12 -10.46 -9.64
CA ALA A 72 -6.43 -10.66 -10.25
C ALA A 72 -6.56 -12.07 -10.85
N GLU A 73 -5.58 -12.51 -11.62
CA GLU A 73 -5.57 -13.84 -12.23
C GLU A 73 -5.64 -14.97 -11.20
N ILE A 74 -4.91 -14.84 -10.10
CA ILE A 74 -4.93 -15.85 -9.02
C ILE A 74 -6.32 -15.98 -8.42
N LEU A 75 -6.98 -14.86 -8.09
CA LEU A 75 -8.32 -14.89 -7.51
C LEU A 75 -9.38 -15.40 -8.50
N LEU A 76 -9.31 -14.97 -9.77
CA LEU A 76 -10.19 -15.44 -10.83
C LEU A 76 -10.03 -16.95 -11.09
N LYS A 77 -8.79 -17.43 -11.17
CA LYS A 77 -8.48 -18.86 -11.34
C LYS A 77 -9.03 -19.72 -10.20
N ASN A 78 -9.09 -19.15 -9.00
CA ASN A 78 -9.68 -19.80 -7.82
C ASN A 78 -11.21 -19.62 -7.73
N GLY A 79 -11.83 -18.99 -8.71
CA GLY A 79 -13.28 -18.87 -8.84
C GLY A 79 -13.91 -17.81 -7.93
N CYS A 80 -13.11 -16.88 -7.39
CA CYS A 80 -13.62 -15.81 -6.53
C CYS A 80 -14.64 -14.94 -7.27
N LYS A 81 -15.73 -14.59 -6.56
CA LYS A 81 -16.85 -13.81 -7.08
C LYS A 81 -17.13 -12.53 -6.29
N LYS A 82 -16.77 -12.54 -5.02
CA LYS A 82 -16.92 -11.40 -4.10
C LYS A 82 -15.62 -11.17 -3.37
N ILE A 83 -14.98 -10.05 -3.63
CA ILE A 83 -13.62 -9.77 -3.17
C ILE A 83 -13.61 -8.51 -2.31
N VAL A 84 -12.93 -8.58 -1.19
CA VAL A 84 -12.52 -7.40 -0.42
C VAL A 84 -11.18 -6.93 -0.94
N HIS A 85 -11.14 -5.67 -1.36
CA HIS A 85 -9.94 -5.04 -1.89
C HIS A 85 -9.49 -3.90 -0.99
N PHE A 86 -8.40 -4.11 -0.27
CA PHE A 86 -7.75 -3.07 0.51
C PHE A 86 -6.77 -2.29 -0.35
N ARG A 87 -6.94 -0.99 -0.41
CA ARG A 87 -6.07 -0.08 -1.16
C ARG A 87 -5.61 1.08 -0.29
N GLY A 88 -4.46 1.66 -0.60
CA GLY A 88 -4.00 2.88 0.08
C GLY A 88 -4.75 4.11 -0.39
N ALA A 89 -4.69 5.16 0.41
CA ALA A 89 -5.26 6.48 0.08
C ALA A 89 -4.71 7.00 -1.25
N THR A 90 -5.60 7.40 -2.14
CA THR A 90 -5.27 7.89 -3.49
C THR A 90 -4.91 9.38 -3.53
N ALA A 91 -4.98 10.07 -2.40
CA ALA A 91 -4.68 11.50 -2.29
C ALA A 91 -3.22 11.86 -2.63
N VAL A 92 -2.31 10.88 -2.57
CA VAL A 92 -0.89 11.07 -2.91
C VAL A 92 -0.54 10.21 -4.10
N GLU A 93 -0.01 10.84 -5.13
CA GLU A 93 0.41 10.16 -6.35
C GLU A 93 1.62 9.27 -6.11
N SER A 94 1.51 8.00 -6.46
CA SER A 94 2.57 7.02 -6.27
C SER A 94 2.43 5.87 -7.28
N PRO A 95 3.55 5.32 -7.79
CA PRO A 95 3.52 4.18 -8.72
C PRO A 95 2.78 2.97 -8.17
N TYR A 96 2.81 2.75 -6.85
CA TYR A 96 2.18 1.58 -6.23
C TYR A 96 0.67 1.50 -6.44
N HIS A 97 -0.02 2.61 -6.74
CA HIS A 97 -1.45 2.63 -7.03
C HIS A 97 -1.81 1.84 -8.30
N GLU A 98 -0.89 1.72 -9.25
CA GLU A 98 -1.11 1.01 -10.51
C GLU A 98 -1.56 -0.44 -10.29
N ARG A 99 -1.08 -1.11 -9.22
CA ARG A 99 -1.52 -2.48 -8.90
C ARG A 99 -3.01 -2.53 -8.54
N HIS A 100 -3.48 -1.52 -7.82
CA HIS A 100 -4.87 -1.43 -7.37
C HIS A 100 -5.81 -1.05 -8.51
N PHE A 101 -5.36 -0.13 -9.38
CA PHE A 101 -6.15 0.27 -10.55
C PHE A 101 -6.29 -0.88 -11.56
N GLU A 102 -5.19 -1.58 -11.86
CA GLU A 102 -5.22 -2.71 -12.78
C GLU A 102 -6.03 -3.88 -12.22
N PHE A 103 -5.88 -4.20 -10.94
CA PHE A 103 -6.68 -5.19 -10.26
C PHE A 103 -8.18 -4.87 -10.37
N ALA A 104 -8.59 -3.66 -9.98
CA ALA A 104 -9.99 -3.23 -10.02
C ALA A 104 -10.54 -3.23 -11.46
N ARG A 105 -9.75 -2.81 -12.45
CA ARG A 105 -10.11 -2.84 -13.86
C ARG A 105 -10.45 -4.26 -14.32
N ILE A 106 -9.56 -5.22 -14.03
CA ILE A 106 -9.75 -6.63 -14.43
C ILE A 106 -10.97 -7.23 -13.74
N MET A 107 -11.13 -7.02 -12.43
CA MET A 107 -12.30 -7.53 -11.70
C MET A 107 -13.60 -7.00 -12.26
N LYS A 108 -13.66 -5.72 -12.59
CA LYS A 108 -14.83 -5.10 -13.22
C LYS A 108 -15.13 -5.71 -14.60
N GLU A 109 -14.11 -5.93 -15.43
CA GLU A 109 -14.27 -6.54 -16.75
C GLU A 109 -14.76 -8.00 -16.67
N GLN A 110 -14.38 -8.72 -15.62
CA GLN A 110 -14.80 -10.09 -15.38
C GLN A 110 -16.11 -10.22 -14.59
N GLY A 111 -16.76 -9.09 -14.27
CA GLY A 111 -18.02 -9.07 -13.54
C GLY A 111 -17.91 -9.58 -12.09
N VAL A 112 -16.74 -9.47 -11.48
CA VAL A 112 -16.51 -9.83 -10.08
C VAL A 112 -16.85 -8.65 -9.19
N GLU A 113 -17.60 -8.91 -8.13
CA GLU A 113 -18.00 -7.90 -7.15
C GLU A 113 -16.85 -7.59 -6.20
N CYS A 114 -16.43 -6.33 -6.13
CA CYS A 114 -15.36 -5.88 -5.25
C CYS A 114 -15.89 -4.85 -4.26
N PHE A 115 -15.59 -5.07 -2.98
CA PHE A 115 -15.75 -4.08 -1.94
C PHE A 115 -14.41 -3.41 -1.68
N ASP A 116 -14.27 -2.15 -2.09
CA ASP A 116 -13.05 -1.36 -1.88
C ASP A 116 -13.03 -0.76 -0.47
N TYR A 117 -11.95 -1.02 0.26
CA TYR A 117 -11.65 -0.38 1.54
C TYR A 117 -10.39 0.44 1.43
N GLU A 118 -10.52 1.76 1.55
CA GLU A 118 -9.37 2.66 1.50
C GLU A 118 -8.73 2.81 2.88
N LEU A 119 -7.45 2.45 2.97
CA LEU A 119 -6.63 2.62 4.16
C LEU A 119 -6.18 4.08 4.30
N ALA A 120 -6.14 4.58 5.53
CA ALA A 120 -5.70 5.95 5.78
C ALA A 120 -4.22 6.15 5.39
N TRP A 121 -3.95 7.33 4.87
CA TRP A 121 -2.62 7.75 4.49
C TRP A 121 -1.64 7.75 5.67
N ASN A 122 -0.41 7.29 5.42
CA ASN A 122 0.71 7.32 6.38
C ASN A 122 0.42 6.64 7.74
N LYS A 123 -0.43 5.60 7.73
CA LYS A 123 -0.72 4.77 8.88
C LYS A 123 -0.17 3.36 8.64
N PHE A 124 0.96 3.05 9.27
CA PHE A 124 1.68 1.79 9.07
C PHE A 124 1.79 0.97 10.36
N ASP A 125 1.10 1.38 11.43
CA ASP A 125 1.13 0.64 12.68
C ASP A 125 0.15 -0.54 12.67
N LEU A 126 0.54 -1.60 13.38
CA LEU A 126 -0.21 -2.85 13.40
C LEU A 126 -1.60 -2.70 14.06
N GLU A 127 -1.73 -1.81 15.03
CA GLU A 127 -3.00 -1.56 15.73
C GLU A 127 -4.01 -0.89 14.79
N TYR A 128 -3.53 0.01 13.91
CA TYR A 128 -4.39 0.59 12.88
C TYR A 128 -4.92 -0.48 11.92
N TYR A 129 -4.06 -1.40 11.44
CA TYR A 129 -4.50 -2.48 10.54
C TYR A 129 -5.49 -3.42 11.21
N LYS A 130 -5.25 -3.81 12.46
CA LYS A 130 -6.21 -4.60 13.24
C LYS A 130 -7.56 -3.92 13.37
N TYR A 131 -7.56 -2.62 13.69
CA TYR A 131 -8.79 -1.84 13.78
C TYR A 131 -9.51 -1.77 12.43
N ALA A 132 -8.82 -1.42 11.34
CA ALA A 132 -9.40 -1.30 10.01
C ALA A 132 -9.99 -2.62 9.52
N VAL A 133 -9.28 -3.72 9.72
CA VAL A 133 -9.75 -5.06 9.35
C VAL A 133 -10.99 -5.45 10.19
N LYS A 134 -10.93 -5.25 11.49
CA LYS A 134 -12.07 -5.56 12.37
C LYS A 134 -13.31 -4.74 12.00
N ASP A 135 -13.16 -3.42 11.83
CA ASP A 135 -14.24 -2.52 11.42
C ASP A 135 -14.88 -2.97 10.10
N LEU A 136 -14.05 -3.31 9.12
CA LEU A 136 -14.54 -3.80 7.84
C LEU A 136 -15.34 -5.10 7.98
N PHE A 137 -14.77 -6.09 8.67
CA PHE A 137 -15.43 -7.40 8.83
C PHE A 137 -16.73 -7.31 9.62
N ASP A 138 -16.80 -6.42 10.61
CA ASP A 138 -18.03 -6.18 11.39
C ASP A 138 -19.12 -5.52 10.50
N ARG A 139 -18.74 -4.66 9.54
CA ARG A 139 -19.67 -4.05 8.55
C ARG A 139 -20.11 -5.03 7.47
N LEU A 140 -19.27 -6.01 7.14
CA LEU A 140 -19.53 -7.00 6.10
C LEU A 140 -20.10 -8.33 6.65
N ASP A 141 -20.66 -8.34 7.86
CA ASP A 141 -21.11 -9.57 8.53
C ASP A 141 -22.14 -10.35 7.70
N GLU A 142 -22.96 -9.66 6.90
CA GLU A 142 -23.95 -10.25 5.98
C GLU A 142 -23.43 -10.43 4.56
N TRP A 143 -22.25 -9.91 4.23
CA TRP A 143 -21.66 -10.00 2.89
C TRP A 143 -20.63 -11.12 2.83
N GLU A 144 -21.02 -12.23 2.23
CA GLU A 144 -20.12 -13.36 2.06
C GLU A 144 -19.11 -13.07 0.95
N PHE A 145 -17.85 -12.88 1.32
CA PHE A 145 -16.74 -12.77 0.38
C PHE A 145 -15.90 -14.04 0.35
N ASP A 146 -15.26 -14.30 -0.78
CA ASP A 146 -14.47 -15.49 -1.06
C ASP A 146 -13.02 -15.18 -1.46
N GLY A 147 -12.66 -13.90 -1.57
CA GLY A 147 -11.30 -13.45 -1.86
C GLY A 147 -10.95 -12.14 -1.18
N ILE A 148 -9.64 -11.96 -0.91
CA ILE A 148 -9.10 -10.71 -0.37
C ILE A 148 -7.85 -10.33 -1.16
N PHE A 149 -7.74 -9.06 -1.52
CA PHE A 149 -6.52 -8.47 -2.04
C PHE A 149 -6.09 -7.26 -1.20
N GLY A 150 -4.86 -7.27 -0.75
CA GLY A 150 -4.27 -6.20 0.04
C GLY A 150 -2.75 -6.32 0.13
N THR A 151 -2.11 -5.33 0.73
CA THR A 151 -0.67 -5.37 1.02
C THR A 151 -0.36 -6.25 2.24
N ASP A 152 0.91 -6.63 2.42
CA ASP A 152 1.36 -7.68 3.33
C ASP A 152 0.74 -7.62 4.73
N LEU A 153 0.87 -6.49 5.43
CA LEU A 153 0.39 -6.37 6.82
C LEU A 153 -1.12 -6.47 6.94
N VAL A 154 -1.86 -5.80 6.05
CA VAL A 154 -3.32 -5.88 6.06
C VAL A 154 -3.81 -7.26 5.64
N ALA A 155 -3.15 -7.92 4.69
CA ALA A 155 -3.49 -9.28 4.27
C ALA A 155 -3.28 -10.29 5.41
N ILE A 156 -2.20 -10.14 6.20
CA ILE A 156 -1.95 -10.98 7.38
C ILE A 156 -3.04 -10.77 8.44
N GLU A 157 -3.44 -9.53 8.71
CA GLU A 157 -4.51 -9.26 9.67
C GLU A 157 -5.87 -9.77 9.18
N CYS A 158 -6.16 -9.67 7.88
CA CYS A 158 -7.34 -10.29 7.28
C CYS A 158 -7.34 -11.82 7.45
N MET A 159 -6.20 -12.46 7.19
CA MET A 159 -6.06 -13.91 7.40
C MET A 159 -6.33 -14.29 8.86
N ASN A 160 -5.77 -13.53 9.81
CA ASN A 160 -6.02 -13.74 11.24
C ASN A 160 -7.50 -13.60 11.59
N GLU A 161 -8.20 -12.59 11.03
CA GLU A 161 -9.62 -12.37 11.30
C GLU A 161 -10.50 -13.46 10.67
N VAL A 162 -10.19 -13.90 9.45
CA VAL A 162 -10.86 -15.05 8.79
C VAL A 162 -10.78 -16.29 9.66
N ILE A 163 -9.59 -16.59 10.22
CA ILE A 163 -9.37 -17.74 11.10
C ILE A 163 -10.14 -17.58 12.42
N ARG A 164 -10.16 -16.39 13.03
CA ARG A 164 -10.95 -16.11 14.25
C ARG A 164 -12.45 -16.35 14.04
N ARG A 165 -12.95 -16.11 12.82
CA ARG A 165 -14.35 -16.38 12.43
C ARG A 165 -14.57 -17.82 12.00
N HIS A 166 -13.66 -18.74 12.32
CA HIS A 166 -13.73 -20.18 12.04
C HIS A 166 -13.80 -20.54 10.55
N LYS A 167 -13.37 -19.63 9.66
CA LYS A 167 -13.21 -19.89 8.23
C LYS A 167 -11.78 -20.34 7.91
N LYS A 168 -11.59 -21.02 6.81
CA LYS A 168 -10.31 -21.60 6.39
C LYS A 168 -9.73 -20.86 5.19
N VAL A 169 -8.43 -20.52 5.27
CA VAL A 169 -7.65 -20.00 4.16
C VAL A 169 -6.80 -21.17 3.61
N PRO A 170 -6.75 -21.44 2.33
CA PRO A 170 -7.45 -20.78 1.21
C PRO A 170 -8.80 -21.43 0.84
N LYS A 171 -9.39 -22.28 1.69
CA LYS A 171 -10.58 -23.06 1.32
C LYS A 171 -11.83 -22.20 1.19
N ASP A 172 -12.12 -21.38 2.20
CA ASP A 172 -13.33 -20.58 2.28
C ASP A 172 -13.07 -19.15 1.77
N VAL A 173 -11.86 -18.61 2.03
CA VAL A 173 -11.38 -17.31 1.54
C VAL A 173 -9.96 -17.46 0.98
N LYS A 174 -9.69 -16.83 -0.14
CA LYS A 174 -8.40 -16.81 -0.84
C LYS A 174 -7.73 -15.44 -0.70
#